data_b4965f947b348ec486f6847f47b44071
#
_entry.id   b4965f947b348ec486f6847f47b44071
#
_cell.length_a   1.000
_cell.length_b   1.000
_cell.length_c   1.000
_cell.angle_alpha   90.00
_cell.angle_beta   90.00
_cell.angle_gamma   90.00
#
_symmetry.space_group_name_H-M   'P 1'
#
loop_
_entity.id
_entity.type
_entity.pdbx_description
1 polymer ?
#
loop_
_entity_poly.entity_id
_entity_poly.type
_entity_poly.pdbx_seq_one_letter_code
_entity_poly.pdbx_strand_id
1 'polypeptide(L)'
;MFKQTQGGVCAAKGFTANGVHCGIRKNKTKRDLALIYSEVPASAASVYTKNLVKGAPLTVTKNNIADGKAQAIICNSGNANTCNANGIEIAEKMSQLLANELSISADEIGRAHV
;
A
#
# COMPACT_ATOMS: atom_id res chain seq x y z
N MET A 1 -12.87 21.65 -14.64
CA MET A 1 -11.54 22.29 -14.49
C MET A 1 -10.86 21.79 -13.24
N PHE A 2 -9.59 21.46 -13.31
CA PHE A 2 -8.82 21.02 -12.14
C PHE A 2 -8.30 22.23 -11.37
N LYS A 3 -8.38 22.16 -10.04
CA LYS A 3 -7.78 23.14 -9.14
C LYS A 3 -6.74 22.47 -8.26
N GLN A 4 -5.60 23.10 -8.08
CA GLN A 4 -4.61 22.65 -7.13
C GLN A 4 -5.05 22.99 -5.71
N THR A 5 -4.94 22.02 -4.81
CA THR A 5 -5.25 22.20 -3.37
C THR A 5 -4.03 21.89 -2.54
N GLN A 6 -4.00 22.43 -1.32
CA GLN A 6 -2.99 22.10 -0.32
C GLN A 6 -3.43 20.87 0.48
N GLY A 7 -2.46 20.13 1.05
CA GLY A 7 -2.73 19.01 1.95
C GLY A 7 -2.43 17.61 1.37
N GLY A 8 -2.01 17.54 0.10
CA GLY A 8 -1.67 16.24 -0.52
C GLY A 8 -2.84 15.27 -0.49
N VAL A 9 -2.57 13.99 -0.18
CA VAL A 9 -3.61 12.94 -0.11
C VAL A 9 -4.65 13.20 0.99
N CYS A 10 -4.27 13.93 2.04
CA CYS A 10 -5.18 14.27 3.15
C CYS A 10 -6.12 15.44 2.81
N ALA A 11 -5.99 16.08 1.64
CA ALA A 11 -6.92 17.10 1.17
C ALA A 11 -8.30 16.51 0.85
N ALA A 12 -8.36 15.24 0.46
CA ALA A 12 -9.62 14.53 0.27
C ALA A 12 -10.25 14.17 1.61
N LYS A 13 -11.55 14.48 1.75
CA LYS A 13 -12.29 14.20 2.98
C LYS A 13 -12.32 12.70 3.25
N GLY A 14 -12.05 12.32 4.51
CA GLY A 14 -12.06 10.93 4.96
C GLY A 14 -10.75 10.17 4.71
N PHE A 15 -9.72 10.82 4.16
CA PHE A 15 -8.41 10.21 3.98
C PHE A 15 -7.39 10.75 4.98
N THR A 16 -6.65 9.83 5.60
CA THR A 16 -5.52 10.12 6.48
C THR A 16 -4.28 9.40 5.98
N ALA A 17 -3.11 9.93 6.30
CA ALA A 17 -1.84 9.33 5.93
C ALA A 17 -0.79 9.56 7.00
N ASN A 18 0.13 8.62 7.13
CA ASN A 18 1.28 8.73 8.02
C ASN A 18 2.48 7.98 7.44
N GLY A 19 3.67 8.34 7.90
CA GLY A 19 4.90 7.69 7.52
C GLY A 19 5.83 7.58 8.72
N VAL A 20 6.51 6.44 8.84
CA VAL A 20 7.41 6.14 9.96
C VAL A 20 8.71 5.52 9.46
N HIS A 21 9.74 5.53 10.29
CA HIS A 21 10.92 4.70 10.11
C HIS A 21 10.75 3.42 10.94
N CYS A 22 10.75 2.27 10.29
CA CYS A 22 10.59 0.97 10.96
C CYS A 22 11.79 0.03 10.76
N GLY A 23 12.87 0.52 10.15
CA GLY A 23 14.13 -0.22 10.03
C GLY A 23 14.31 -0.98 8.70
N ILE A 24 13.46 -0.78 7.71
CA ILE A 24 13.65 -1.35 6.37
C ILE A 24 14.87 -0.72 5.70
N ARG A 25 14.99 0.61 5.81
CA ARG A 25 16.19 1.36 5.40
C ARG A 25 17.18 1.48 6.54
N LYS A 26 18.46 1.39 6.22
CA LYS A 26 19.54 1.63 7.19
C LYS A 26 19.62 3.09 7.64
N ASN A 27 19.24 4.04 6.80
CA ASN A 27 19.24 5.47 7.13
C ASN A 27 18.07 5.79 8.08
N LYS A 28 18.39 6.00 9.35
CA LYS A 28 17.42 6.27 10.42
C LYS A 28 16.70 7.62 10.31
N THR A 29 17.20 8.53 9.49
CA THR A 29 16.57 9.85 9.30
C THR A 29 15.49 9.86 8.24
N LYS A 30 15.38 8.80 7.43
CA LYS A 30 14.39 8.65 6.37
C LYS A 30 13.28 7.71 6.78
N ARG A 31 12.06 8.12 6.55
CA ARG A 31 10.88 7.26 6.68
C ARG A 31 10.90 6.18 5.62
N ASP A 32 10.50 4.98 5.96
CA ASP A 32 10.56 3.82 5.06
C ASP A 32 9.26 3.02 4.99
N LEU A 33 8.26 3.40 5.78
CA LEU A 33 6.93 2.81 5.74
C LEU A 33 5.88 3.92 5.79
N ALA A 34 4.89 3.85 4.90
CA ALA A 34 3.79 4.80 4.83
C ALA A 34 2.45 4.07 4.73
N LEU A 35 1.43 4.68 5.31
CA LEU A 35 0.05 4.22 5.25
C LEU A 35 -0.83 5.37 4.75
N ILE A 36 -1.71 5.05 3.80
CA ILE A 36 -2.86 5.89 3.43
C ILE A 36 -4.11 5.12 3.81
N TYR A 37 -5.00 5.75 4.54
CA TYR A 37 -6.21 5.12 5.07
C TYR A 37 -7.46 5.93 4.74
N SER A 38 -8.50 5.24 4.30
CA SER A 38 -9.84 5.80 4.12
C SER A 38 -10.74 5.38 5.28
N GLU A 39 -11.50 6.31 5.83
CA GLU A 39 -12.45 6.02 6.93
C GLU A 39 -13.55 5.04 6.51
N VAL A 40 -13.84 4.97 5.22
CA VAL A 40 -14.85 4.05 4.64
C VAL A 40 -14.26 3.34 3.44
N PRO A 41 -14.79 2.16 3.04
CA PRO A 41 -14.40 1.51 1.80
C PRO A 41 -14.55 2.47 0.61
N ALA A 42 -13.50 2.58 -0.20
CA ALA A 42 -13.45 3.47 -1.34
C ALA A 42 -13.38 2.67 -2.65
N SER A 43 -13.90 3.24 -3.72
CA SER A 43 -13.72 2.69 -5.06
C SER A 43 -12.24 2.72 -5.42
N ALA A 44 -11.71 1.61 -5.90
CA ALA A 44 -10.29 1.45 -6.22
C ALA A 44 -10.11 0.89 -7.63
N ALA A 45 -9.10 1.42 -8.32
CA ALA A 45 -8.65 0.91 -9.60
C ALA A 45 -7.13 1.00 -9.66
N SER A 46 -6.51 0.08 -10.37
CA SER A 46 -5.06 0.01 -10.47
C SER A 46 -4.63 -0.40 -11.86
N VAL A 47 -3.46 0.07 -12.26
CA VAL A 47 -2.79 -0.35 -13.49
C VAL A 47 -1.49 -1.05 -13.14
N TYR A 48 -1.09 -2.02 -13.95
CA TYR A 48 0.04 -2.87 -13.68
C TYR A 48 0.97 -2.95 -14.88
N THR A 49 2.25 -3.14 -14.62
CA THR A 49 3.23 -3.42 -15.68
C THR A 49 2.92 -4.73 -16.38
N LYS A 50 3.19 -4.79 -17.68
CA LYS A 50 3.16 -6.02 -18.49
C LYS A 50 4.48 -6.79 -18.41
N ASN A 51 5.49 -6.27 -17.72
CA ASN A 51 6.77 -6.95 -17.55
C ASN A 51 6.55 -8.31 -16.86
N LEU A 52 7.23 -9.34 -17.34
CA LEU A 52 7.19 -10.68 -16.72
C LEU A 52 7.88 -10.67 -15.35
N VAL A 53 8.92 -9.86 -15.19
CA VAL A 53 9.59 -9.66 -13.89
C VAL A 53 8.95 -8.46 -13.20
N LYS A 54 8.13 -8.73 -12.21
CA LYS A 54 7.39 -7.71 -11.46
C LYS A 54 7.41 -8.00 -9.96
N GLY A 55 7.24 -6.97 -9.17
CA GLY A 55 7.22 -7.10 -7.71
C GLY A 55 6.02 -7.90 -7.22
N ALA A 56 6.22 -8.69 -6.18
CA ALA A 56 5.18 -9.48 -5.53
C ALA A 56 3.98 -8.63 -5.05
N PRO A 57 4.16 -7.37 -4.59
CA PRO A 57 3.04 -6.51 -4.22
C PRO A 57 1.99 -6.31 -5.32
N LEU A 58 2.39 -6.35 -6.59
CA LEU A 58 1.45 -6.20 -7.70
C LEU A 58 0.46 -7.37 -7.75
N THR A 59 0.95 -8.58 -7.54
CA THR A 59 0.09 -9.78 -7.51
C THR A 59 -0.89 -9.72 -6.35
N VAL A 60 -0.42 -9.38 -5.16
CA VAL A 60 -1.27 -9.29 -3.96
C VAL A 60 -2.30 -8.17 -4.10
N THR A 61 -1.88 -6.99 -4.57
CA THR A 61 -2.80 -5.87 -4.80
C THR A 61 -3.87 -6.22 -5.82
N LYS A 62 -3.49 -6.83 -6.94
CA LYS A 62 -4.44 -7.25 -7.97
C LYS A 62 -5.51 -8.19 -7.43
N ASN A 63 -5.13 -9.12 -6.56
CA ASN A 63 -6.05 -10.04 -5.92
C ASN A 63 -6.94 -9.33 -4.90
N ASN A 64 -6.35 -8.47 -4.06
CA ASN A 64 -7.06 -7.81 -2.97
C ASN A 64 -8.11 -6.81 -3.47
N ILE A 65 -7.84 -6.06 -4.54
CA ILE A 65 -8.77 -5.06 -5.07
C ILE A 65 -9.57 -5.57 -6.28
N ALA A 66 -9.67 -6.88 -6.47
CA ALA A 66 -10.41 -7.46 -7.59
C ALA A 66 -11.90 -7.08 -7.60
N ASP A 67 -12.48 -6.79 -6.45
CA ASP A 67 -13.85 -6.29 -6.30
C ASP A 67 -14.02 -4.78 -6.55
N GLY A 68 -12.93 -4.08 -6.89
CA GLY A 68 -12.95 -2.64 -7.15
C GLY A 68 -13.02 -1.77 -5.91
N LYS A 69 -12.70 -2.31 -4.73
CA LYS A 69 -12.73 -1.60 -3.46
C LYS A 69 -11.42 -1.73 -2.69
N ALA A 70 -11.06 -0.66 -1.98
CA ALA A 70 -9.94 -0.66 -1.03
C ALA A 70 -10.18 0.36 0.07
N GLN A 71 -9.57 0.15 1.21
CA GLN A 71 -9.68 1.05 2.36
C GLN A 71 -8.30 1.53 2.86
N ALA A 72 -7.24 0.84 2.51
CA ALA A 72 -5.89 1.20 2.91
C ALA A 72 -4.86 0.91 1.82
N ILE A 73 -3.81 1.71 1.78
CA ILE A 73 -2.60 1.44 0.98
C ILE A 73 -1.40 1.51 1.91
N ILE A 74 -0.63 0.41 1.96
CA ILE A 74 0.64 0.37 2.67
C ILE A 74 1.78 0.41 1.66
N CYS A 75 2.75 1.30 1.89
CA CYS A 75 3.92 1.48 1.03
C CYS A 75 5.18 1.35 1.86
N ASN A 76 6.15 0.60 1.37
CA ASN A 76 7.49 0.61 1.95
C ASN A 76 8.53 1.03 0.91
N SER A 77 9.64 1.56 1.39
CA SER A 77 10.84 1.78 0.59
C SER A 77 12.02 1.02 1.18
N GLY A 78 13.04 0.78 0.35
CA GLY A 78 14.24 0.04 0.77
C GLY A 78 14.25 -1.44 0.37
N ASN A 79 13.09 -2.02 0.04
CA ASN A 79 12.98 -3.36 -0.52
C ASN A 79 11.79 -3.42 -1.47
N ALA A 80 12.05 -3.51 -2.75
CA ALA A 80 11.01 -3.55 -3.78
C ALA A 80 10.23 -4.89 -3.80
N ASN A 81 10.72 -5.90 -3.09
CA ASN A 81 10.13 -7.24 -3.07
C ASN A 81 9.95 -7.84 -4.48
N THR A 82 10.97 -7.66 -5.31
CA THR A 82 11.05 -8.23 -6.65
C THR A 82 12.04 -9.37 -6.64
N CYS A 83 11.67 -10.51 -7.19
CA CYS A 83 12.50 -11.73 -7.24
C CYS A 83 12.90 -12.31 -5.87
N ASN A 84 12.21 -11.95 -4.79
CA ASN A 84 12.37 -12.62 -3.51
C ASN A 84 11.66 -13.98 -3.53
N ALA A 85 12.30 -15.02 -2.99
CA ALA A 85 11.76 -16.37 -3.00
C ALA A 85 10.40 -16.49 -2.27
N ASN A 86 10.20 -15.68 -1.22
CA ASN A 86 8.99 -15.64 -0.42
C ASN A 86 8.23 -14.31 -0.54
N GLY A 87 8.36 -13.63 -1.68
CA GLY A 87 7.83 -12.28 -1.87
C GLY A 87 6.32 -12.17 -1.69
N ILE A 88 5.55 -13.10 -2.24
CA ILE A 88 4.08 -13.11 -2.12
C ILE A 88 3.66 -13.35 -0.68
N GLU A 89 4.27 -14.33 -0.01
CA GLU A 89 3.99 -14.64 1.40
C GLU A 89 4.24 -13.42 2.31
N ILE A 90 5.38 -12.75 2.14
CA ILE A 90 5.69 -11.51 2.87
C ILE A 90 4.64 -10.43 2.59
N ALA A 91 4.27 -10.27 1.33
CA ALA A 91 3.29 -9.27 0.93
C ALA A 91 1.91 -9.55 1.53
N GLU A 92 1.45 -10.78 1.50
CA GLU A 92 0.19 -11.20 2.11
C GLU A 92 0.20 -11.01 3.63
N LYS A 93 1.31 -11.40 4.29
CA LYS A 93 1.45 -11.24 5.74
C LYS A 93 1.42 -9.78 6.19
N MET A 94 2.05 -8.88 5.43
CA MET A 94 1.97 -7.44 5.73
C MET A 94 0.53 -6.92 5.60
N SER A 95 -0.21 -7.34 4.57
CA SER A 95 -1.63 -6.98 4.42
C SER A 95 -2.45 -7.52 5.59
N GLN A 96 -2.22 -8.74 6.02
CA GLN A 96 -2.93 -9.36 7.12
C GLN A 96 -2.65 -8.65 8.45
N LEU A 97 -1.40 -8.32 8.73
CA LEU A 97 -1.03 -7.61 9.95
C LEU A 97 -1.67 -6.21 10.00
N LEU A 98 -1.65 -5.49 8.89
CA LEU A 98 -2.30 -4.18 8.82
C LEU A 98 -3.82 -4.29 8.96
N ALA A 99 -4.43 -5.28 8.31
CA ALA A 99 -5.87 -5.53 8.42
C ALA A 99 -6.29 -5.78 9.88
N ASN A 100 -5.52 -6.56 10.62
CA ASN A 100 -5.77 -6.81 12.03
C ASN A 100 -5.71 -5.53 12.87
N GLU A 101 -4.71 -4.68 12.63
CA GLU A 101 -4.56 -3.41 13.35
C GLU A 101 -5.67 -2.40 13.02
N LEU A 102 -6.15 -2.37 11.78
CA LEU A 102 -7.21 -1.47 11.33
C LEU A 102 -8.62 -2.04 11.52
N SER A 103 -8.75 -3.31 11.91
CA SER A 103 -10.03 -4.02 12.01
C SER A 103 -10.81 -4.03 10.70
N ILE A 104 -10.12 -4.24 9.59
CA ILE A 104 -10.67 -4.38 8.24
C ILE A 104 -10.25 -5.71 7.62
N SER A 105 -10.82 -6.06 6.48
CA SER A 105 -10.44 -7.26 5.74
C SER A 105 -9.12 -7.06 4.99
N ALA A 106 -8.28 -8.09 4.90
CA ALA A 106 -6.99 -8.03 4.21
C ALA A 106 -7.13 -7.75 2.70
N ASP A 107 -8.25 -8.12 2.09
CA ASP A 107 -8.54 -7.83 0.69
C ASP A 107 -8.94 -6.37 0.40
N GLU A 108 -9.05 -5.54 1.42
CA GLU A 108 -9.26 -4.09 1.28
C GLU A 108 -7.96 -3.28 1.28
N ILE A 109 -6.80 -3.94 1.21
CA ILE A 109 -5.49 -3.32 1.31
C ILE A 109 -4.73 -3.40 -0.02
N GLY A 110 -4.46 -2.24 -0.61
CA GLY A 110 -3.49 -2.08 -1.69
C GLY A 110 -2.07 -1.94 -1.15
N ARG A 111 -1.07 -2.22 -1.98
CA ARG A 111 0.33 -2.25 -1.57
C ARG A 111 1.27 -1.68 -2.62
N ALA A 112 2.30 -1.02 -2.16
CA ALA A 112 3.44 -0.61 -2.98
C ALA A 112 4.76 -0.84 -2.23
N HIS A 113 5.75 -1.35 -2.93
CA HIS A 113 7.13 -1.51 -2.44
C HIS A 113 8.09 -0.75 -3.36
N VAL A 114 8.99 0.02 -2.79
CA VAL A 114 9.95 0.85 -3.51
C VAL A 114 11.37 0.65 -2.98
#